data_7a055bb51776d393f4d4ca45f47d91ed
#
_entry.id   7a055bb51776d393f4d4ca45f47d91ed
#
_cell.length_a   1.000
_cell.length_b   1.000
_cell.length_c   1.000
_cell.angle_alpha   90.00
_cell.angle_beta   90.00
_cell.angle_gamma   90.00
#
_symmetry.space_group_name_H-M   'P 1'
#
loop_
_entity.id
_entity.type
_entity.pdbx_description
1 polymer ?
#
loop_
_entity_poly.entity_id
_entity_poly.type
_entity_poly.pdbx_seq_one_letter_code
_entity_poly.pdbx_strand_id
1 'polypeptide(L)'
;MANNWNIPAWLEAEVRARDKTCVYCGIEFTPAKVSYKSAASWEHIVNDATIVTRENIVLCCRVCNASKGPKRLSVWLQSKYCTERGITPASVSPIVQQVIANGQ
;
A
#
# COMPACT_ATOMS: atom_id res chain seq x y z
N MET A 1 -2.06 -9.52 16.60
CA MET A 1 -3.19 -8.59 16.75
C MET A 1 -4.12 -8.74 15.56
N ALA A 2 -5.40 -8.86 15.80
CA ALA A 2 -6.38 -8.94 14.72
C ALA A 2 -6.43 -7.60 13.97
N ASN A 3 -6.58 -7.65 12.66
CA ASN A 3 -6.78 -6.45 11.85
C ASN A 3 -8.28 -6.19 11.69
N ASN A 4 -8.62 -4.98 11.30
CA ASN A 4 -10.02 -4.56 11.13
C ASN A 4 -10.59 -4.90 9.74
N TRP A 5 -9.79 -5.59 8.89
CA TRP A 5 -10.13 -5.79 7.48
C TRP A 5 -10.48 -7.24 7.16
N ASN A 6 -10.57 -8.09 8.19
CA ASN A 6 -10.83 -9.53 8.03
C ASN A 6 -9.80 -10.22 7.13
N ILE A 7 -8.56 -9.76 7.18
CA ILE A 7 -7.47 -10.39 6.43
C ILE A 7 -7.09 -11.67 7.16
N PRO A 8 -7.16 -12.84 6.52
CA PRO A 8 -6.82 -14.10 7.21
C PRO A 8 -5.33 -14.14 7.55
N ALA A 9 -4.99 -14.88 8.61
CA ALA A 9 -3.61 -14.92 9.12
C ALA A 9 -2.60 -15.37 8.06
N TRP A 10 -2.98 -16.32 7.20
CA TRP A 10 -2.08 -16.79 6.15
C TRP A 10 -1.75 -15.68 5.14
N LEU A 11 -2.73 -14.82 4.84
CA LEU A 11 -2.53 -13.72 3.91
C LEU A 11 -1.70 -12.61 4.56
N GLU A 12 -1.93 -12.32 5.83
CA GLU A 12 -1.08 -11.38 6.58
C GLU A 12 0.38 -11.82 6.52
N ALA A 13 0.64 -13.11 6.79
CA ALA A 13 2.01 -13.64 6.77
C ALA A 13 2.63 -13.54 5.39
N GLU A 14 1.88 -13.88 4.35
CA GLU A 14 2.35 -13.81 2.96
C GLU A 14 2.71 -12.36 2.57
N VAL A 15 1.84 -11.42 2.90
CA VAL A 15 2.06 -10.01 2.57
C VAL A 15 3.22 -9.42 3.35
N ARG A 16 3.35 -9.74 4.64
CA ARG A 16 4.49 -9.30 5.45
C ARG A 16 5.82 -9.84 4.94
N ALA A 17 5.82 -11.06 4.43
CA ALA A 17 7.02 -11.65 3.84
C ALA A 17 7.39 -10.99 2.50
N ARG A 18 6.41 -10.53 1.74
CA ARG A 18 6.59 -9.90 0.44
C ARG A 18 6.93 -8.41 0.54
N ASP A 19 6.19 -7.66 1.37
CA ASP A 19 6.26 -6.20 1.40
C ASP A 19 7.11 -5.75 2.57
N LYS A 20 8.42 -5.60 2.35
CA LYS A 20 9.39 -5.18 3.37
C LYS A 20 9.55 -3.66 3.42
N THR A 21 9.11 -2.97 2.37
CA THR A 21 9.13 -1.52 2.26
C THR A 21 7.77 -1.08 1.75
N CYS A 22 7.48 0.22 1.88
CA CYS A 22 6.22 0.77 1.37
C CYS A 22 6.09 0.46 -0.13
N VAL A 23 4.97 -0.14 -0.51
CA VAL A 23 4.74 -0.52 -1.92
C VAL A 23 4.63 0.68 -2.85
N TYR A 24 4.39 1.86 -2.32
CA TYR A 24 4.25 3.09 -3.11
C TYR A 24 5.53 3.92 -3.14
N CYS A 25 6.05 4.34 -1.98
CA CYS A 25 7.21 5.23 -1.94
C CYS A 25 8.54 4.53 -1.66
N GLY A 26 8.51 3.26 -1.29
CA GLY A 26 9.72 2.47 -1.07
C GLY A 26 10.44 2.69 0.26
N ILE A 27 9.88 3.52 1.15
CA ILE A 27 10.52 3.76 2.45
C ILE A 27 10.54 2.46 3.27
N GLU A 28 11.63 2.24 4.01
CA GLU A 28 11.71 1.12 4.94
C GLU A 28 10.76 1.36 6.11
N PHE A 29 10.02 0.30 6.48
CA PHE A 29 9.11 0.40 7.61
C PHE A 29 9.88 0.46 8.93
N THR A 30 9.36 1.28 9.85
CA THR A 30 9.88 1.42 11.21
C THR A 30 8.79 1.04 12.20
N PRO A 31 9.18 0.61 13.43
CA PRO A 31 8.18 0.45 14.47
C PRO A 31 7.42 1.76 14.72
N ALA A 32 6.11 1.67 14.96
CA ALA A 32 5.28 2.85 15.14
C ALA A 32 5.75 3.75 16.30
N LYS A 33 6.35 3.15 17.31
CA LYS A 33 6.91 3.91 18.45
C LYS A 33 8.17 4.68 18.09
N VAL A 34 8.85 4.32 17.00
CA VAL A 34 10.03 5.05 16.50
C VAL A 34 9.59 6.16 15.56
N SER A 35 8.76 5.82 14.57
CA SER A 35 8.20 6.80 13.66
C SER A 35 6.84 6.30 13.17
N TYR A 36 5.78 6.98 13.58
CA TYR A 36 4.42 6.61 13.17
C TYR A 36 4.25 6.76 11.65
N LYS A 37 4.85 7.79 11.07
CA LYS A 37 4.68 8.11 9.65
C LYS A 37 5.21 7.03 8.72
N SER A 38 6.32 6.38 9.11
CA SER A 38 6.95 5.33 8.31
C SER A 38 6.57 3.92 8.78
N ALA A 39 5.63 3.81 9.72
CA ALA A 39 5.14 2.50 10.15
C ALA A 39 4.30 1.85 9.06
N ALA A 40 4.36 0.51 8.99
CA ALA A 40 3.56 -0.26 8.04
C ALA A 40 2.08 -0.17 8.39
N SER A 41 1.24 -0.08 7.38
CA SER A 41 -0.21 -0.11 7.53
C SER A 41 -0.83 -0.97 6.43
N TRP A 42 -1.96 -1.60 6.75
CA TRP A 42 -2.69 -2.39 5.76
C TRP A 42 -3.39 -1.48 4.76
N GLU A 43 -3.31 -1.86 3.50
CA GLU A 43 -3.87 -1.07 2.42
C GLU A 43 -4.58 -1.98 1.41
N HIS A 44 -5.73 -1.51 0.93
CA HIS A 44 -6.40 -2.09 -0.24
C HIS A 44 -6.02 -1.22 -1.43
N ILE A 45 -5.30 -1.77 -2.41
CA ILE A 45 -4.90 -0.98 -3.60
C ILE A 45 -6.15 -0.47 -4.30
N VAL A 46 -7.10 -1.38 -4.59
CA VAL A 46 -8.46 -0.99 -5.00
C VAL A 46 -9.25 -0.80 -3.72
N ASN A 47 -9.80 0.40 -3.51
CA ASN A 47 -10.46 0.76 -2.25
C ASN A 47 -11.83 0.09 -2.13
N ASP A 48 -11.81 -1.23 -2.00
CA ASP A 48 -12.98 -2.06 -1.79
C ASP A 48 -12.62 -3.11 -0.74
N ALA A 49 -13.18 -2.97 0.46
CA ALA A 49 -12.85 -3.81 1.60
C ALA A 49 -13.27 -5.28 1.39
N THR A 50 -14.10 -5.57 0.40
CA THR A 50 -14.49 -6.95 0.09
C THR A 50 -13.44 -7.68 -0.74
N ILE A 51 -12.48 -6.95 -1.34
CA ILE A 51 -11.43 -7.57 -2.16
C ILE A 51 -10.23 -7.88 -1.26
N VAL A 52 -10.27 -9.04 -0.63
CA VAL A 52 -9.24 -9.50 0.31
C VAL A 52 -8.44 -10.61 -0.37
N THR A 53 -7.57 -10.20 -1.29
CA THR A 53 -6.74 -11.12 -2.09
C THR A 53 -5.28 -10.68 -2.00
N ARG A 54 -4.36 -11.59 -2.32
CA ARG A 54 -2.92 -11.27 -2.30
C ARG A 54 -2.56 -10.19 -3.31
N GLU A 55 -3.37 -10.01 -4.35
CA GLU A 55 -3.15 -8.98 -5.38
C GLU A 55 -3.63 -7.60 -4.94
N ASN A 56 -4.49 -7.52 -3.93
CA ASN A 56 -5.08 -6.26 -3.49
C ASN A 56 -4.63 -5.80 -2.09
N ILE A 57 -4.22 -6.74 -1.24
CA ILE A 57 -3.77 -6.43 0.11
C ILE A 57 -2.27 -6.21 0.11
N VAL A 58 -1.84 -5.05 0.58
CA VAL A 58 -0.43 -4.67 0.60
C VAL A 58 -0.11 -3.95 1.91
N LEU A 59 1.19 -3.71 2.13
CA LEU A 59 1.65 -2.85 3.21
C LEU A 59 2.22 -1.57 2.62
N CYS A 60 1.80 -0.44 3.14
CA CYS A 60 2.35 0.86 2.78
C CYS A 60 2.57 1.69 4.05
N CYS A 61 3.39 2.73 3.95
CA CYS A 61 3.60 3.61 5.09
C CYS A 61 2.31 4.41 5.36
N ARG A 62 2.15 4.86 6.61
CA ARG A 62 0.93 5.55 7.01
C ARG A 62 0.71 6.86 6.27
N VAL A 63 1.79 7.53 5.87
CA VAL A 63 1.69 8.79 5.13
C VAL A 63 1.11 8.55 3.73
N CYS A 64 1.60 7.53 3.02
CA CYS A 64 1.04 7.17 1.71
C CYS A 64 -0.41 6.72 1.84
N ASN A 65 -0.71 5.92 2.88
CA ASN A 65 -2.06 5.43 3.11
C ASN A 65 -3.04 6.60 3.32
N ALA A 66 -2.67 7.54 4.18
CA ALA A 66 -3.50 8.72 4.45
C ALA A 66 -3.67 9.60 3.21
N SER A 67 -2.60 9.77 2.43
CA SER A 67 -2.65 10.57 1.21
C SER A 67 -3.57 9.96 0.15
N LYS A 68 -3.44 8.66 -0.05
CA LYS A 68 -4.26 7.96 -1.05
C LYS A 68 -5.73 7.93 -0.64
N GLY A 69 -6.01 7.61 0.63
CA GLY A 69 -7.39 7.52 1.11
C GLY A 69 -8.25 6.66 0.17
N PRO A 70 -9.47 7.10 -0.15
CA PRO A 70 -10.38 6.36 -1.02
C PRO A 70 -10.16 6.60 -2.51
N LYS A 71 -9.12 7.35 -2.89
CA LYS A 71 -8.89 7.70 -4.30
C LYS A 71 -8.55 6.48 -5.14
N ARG A 72 -8.95 6.50 -6.40
CA ARG A 72 -8.49 5.51 -7.35
C ARG A 72 -6.98 5.65 -7.52
N LEU A 73 -6.31 4.52 -7.70
CA LEU A 73 -4.84 4.50 -7.83
C LEU A 73 -4.36 5.41 -8.96
N SER A 74 -4.98 5.34 -10.14
CA SER A 74 -4.60 6.16 -11.30
C SER A 74 -4.74 7.66 -11.03
N VAL A 75 -5.75 8.05 -10.28
CA VAL A 75 -5.96 9.45 -9.92
C VAL A 75 -4.94 9.91 -8.88
N TRP A 76 -4.71 9.08 -7.86
CA TRP A 76 -3.76 9.42 -6.80
C TRP A 76 -2.33 9.54 -7.34
N LEU A 77 -1.94 8.68 -8.28
CA LEU A 77 -0.60 8.73 -8.88
C LEU A 77 -0.33 10.03 -9.63
N GLN A 78 -1.37 10.77 -10.02
CA GLN A 78 -1.24 12.09 -10.64
C GLN A 78 -1.27 13.23 -9.63
N SER A 79 -1.41 12.92 -8.35
CA SER A 79 -1.50 13.94 -7.29
C SER A 79 -0.17 14.66 -7.08
N LYS A 80 -0.26 15.86 -6.49
CA LYS A 80 0.92 16.61 -6.09
C LYS A 80 1.80 15.80 -5.13
N TYR A 81 1.17 15.08 -4.19
CA TYR A 81 1.89 14.21 -3.25
C TYR A 81 2.81 13.24 -3.98
N CYS A 82 2.26 12.50 -4.96
CA CYS A 82 3.03 11.52 -5.71
C CYS A 82 4.08 12.17 -6.59
N THR A 83 3.72 13.26 -7.27
CA THR A 83 4.64 13.99 -8.14
C THR A 83 5.87 14.49 -7.37
N GLU A 84 5.65 15.08 -6.21
CA GLU A 84 6.74 15.62 -5.38
C GLU A 84 7.65 14.53 -4.83
N ARG A 85 7.15 13.32 -4.65
CA ARG A 85 7.90 12.21 -4.08
C ARG A 85 8.45 11.24 -5.11
N GLY A 86 8.21 11.52 -6.39
CA GLY A 86 8.67 10.64 -7.46
C GLY A 86 7.96 9.30 -7.47
N ILE A 87 6.73 9.23 -6.96
CA ILE A 87 5.91 8.02 -6.99
C ILE A 87 5.22 7.96 -8.35
N THR A 88 5.62 6.98 -9.17
CA THR A 88 5.15 6.84 -10.54
C THR A 88 4.70 5.41 -10.80
N PRO A 89 3.98 5.16 -11.90
CA PRO A 89 3.65 3.77 -12.26
C PRO A 89 4.88 2.87 -12.42
N ALA A 90 6.04 3.43 -12.73
CA ALA A 90 7.28 2.66 -12.88
C ALA A 90 8.05 2.49 -11.57
N SER A 91 7.85 3.37 -10.58
CA SER A 91 8.60 3.35 -9.33
C SER A 91 7.96 2.51 -8.23
N VAL A 92 6.66 2.24 -8.32
CA VAL A 92 5.96 1.44 -7.32
C VAL A 92 6.36 -0.02 -7.38
N SER A 93 6.06 -0.78 -6.32
CA SER A 93 6.43 -2.20 -6.28
C SER A 93 5.74 -3.01 -7.39
N PRO A 94 6.28 -4.19 -7.75
CA PRO A 94 5.70 -5.01 -8.81
C PRO A 94 4.22 -5.36 -8.61
N ILE A 95 3.79 -5.58 -7.36
CA ILE A 95 2.38 -5.89 -7.09
C ILE A 95 1.47 -4.72 -7.46
N VAL A 96 1.92 -3.49 -7.24
CA VAL A 96 1.16 -2.30 -7.62
C VAL A 96 1.18 -2.11 -9.13
N GLN A 97 2.33 -2.36 -9.76
CA GLN A 97 2.45 -2.30 -11.23
C GLN A 97 1.47 -3.25 -11.90
N GLN A 98 1.28 -4.44 -11.32
CA GLN A 98 0.31 -5.41 -11.82
C GLN A 98 -1.11 -4.86 -11.80
N VAL A 99 -1.50 -4.21 -10.70
CA VAL A 99 -2.82 -3.60 -10.57
C VAL A 99 -3.02 -2.49 -11.60
N ILE A 100 -2.00 -1.68 -11.83
CA ILE A 100 -2.03 -0.64 -12.87
C ILE A 100 -2.23 -1.28 -14.25
N ALA A 101 -1.50 -2.35 -14.54
CA ALA A 101 -1.62 -3.06 -15.81
C ALA A 101 -3.01 -3.64 -16.02
N ASN A 102 -3.73 -3.94 -14.94
CA ASN A 102 -5.10 -4.43 -14.97
C ASN A 102 -6.15 -3.31 -15.06
N GLY A 103 -5.73 -2.06 -15.28
CA GLY A 103 -6.63 -0.94 -15.53
C GLY A 103 -7.06 -0.14 -14.32
N GLN A 104 -6.38 -0.25 -13.20
CA GLN A 104 -6.74 0.48 -11.97
C GLN A 104 -5.95 1.80 -11.79
#